data_bccbeb835a1cc935c88b63c95e4e6874
#
_entry.id   bccbeb835a1cc935c88b63c95e4e6874
#
_cell.length_a   1.000
_cell.length_b   1.000
_cell.length_c   1.000
_cell.angle_alpha   90.00
_cell.angle_beta   90.00
_cell.angle_gamma   90.00
#
_symmetry.space_group_name_H-M   'P 1'
#
loop_
_entity.id
_entity.type
_entity.pdbx_description
1 polymer ?
#
loop_
_entity_poly.entity_id
_entity_poly.type
_entity_poly.pdbx_seq_one_letter_code
_entity_poly.pdbx_strand_id
1 'polypeptide(L)'
;CHNDDFSKKACHVTQAVEKFILLCYTFVKAIIKRENSHMKKIYLIGGAMGVGKTTVAQILKTKLSNSVFLDGDWCWDSDPFQVTEETKIMVIDNISHLLNNFIHCSAYDNIIFCWVMHEQSIIDDILSRLDHKDCKVYCVSLVCDPDVLSERLRKDIEQGVRLPSIIETVSYTHLRAHE
;
A
#
# COMPACT_ATOMS: atom_id res chain seq x y z
N CYS A 1 11.41 -23.74 -31.15
CA CYS A 1 10.39 -22.68 -31.41
C CYS A 1 9.41 -22.42 -30.27
N HIS A 2 9.67 -22.89 -29.01
CA HIS A 2 8.76 -22.65 -27.87
C HIS A 2 9.36 -21.74 -26.77
N ASN A 3 10.65 -21.38 -26.87
CA ASN A 3 11.32 -20.57 -25.84
C ASN A 3 11.26 -19.04 -26.06
N ASP A 4 10.90 -18.58 -27.25
CA ASP A 4 10.91 -17.14 -27.58
C ASP A 4 9.66 -16.38 -27.10
N ASP A 5 8.54 -17.09 -26.90
CA ASP A 5 7.27 -16.47 -26.47
C ASP A 5 7.24 -16.19 -24.95
N PHE A 6 7.91 -17.05 -24.17
CA PHE A 6 8.02 -16.90 -22.71
C PHE A 6 8.92 -15.71 -22.30
N SER A 7 10.02 -15.52 -23.03
CA SER A 7 10.95 -14.40 -22.81
C SER A 7 10.32 -13.05 -23.16
N LYS A 8 9.54 -12.97 -24.23
CA LYS A 8 8.84 -11.75 -24.63
C LYS A 8 7.72 -11.37 -23.66
N LYS A 9 6.92 -12.34 -23.18
CA LYS A 9 5.88 -12.08 -22.17
C LYS A 9 6.44 -11.64 -20.82
N ALA A 10 7.51 -12.27 -20.35
CA ALA A 10 8.21 -11.85 -19.14
C ALA A 10 8.76 -10.42 -19.26
N CYS A 11 9.33 -10.06 -20.39
CA CYS A 11 9.83 -8.71 -20.66
C CYS A 11 8.70 -7.66 -20.68
N HIS A 12 7.53 -7.98 -21.25
CA HIS A 12 6.39 -7.07 -21.26
C HIS A 12 5.78 -6.84 -19.88
N VAL A 13 5.73 -7.87 -19.03
CA VAL A 13 5.22 -7.74 -17.64
C VAL A 13 6.17 -6.89 -16.80
N THR A 14 7.48 -7.07 -16.95
CA THR A 14 8.49 -6.27 -16.25
C THR A 14 8.40 -4.81 -16.67
N GLN A 15 8.28 -4.51 -17.97
CA GLN A 15 8.11 -3.15 -18.48
C GLN A 15 6.80 -2.50 -18.02
N ALA A 16 5.68 -3.24 -17.94
CA ALA A 16 4.41 -2.71 -17.44
C ALA A 16 4.49 -2.36 -15.95
N VAL A 17 5.17 -3.20 -15.15
CA VAL A 17 5.41 -2.94 -13.72
C VAL A 17 6.32 -1.73 -13.53
N GLU A 18 7.41 -1.64 -14.29
CA GLU A 18 8.32 -0.48 -14.24
C GLU A 18 7.61 0.80 -14.68
N LYS A 19 6.80 0.75 -15.72
CA LYS A 19 6.00 1.90 -16.19
C LYS A 19 4.98 2.36 -15.16
N PHE A 20 4.31 1.41 -14.49
CA PHE A 20 3.36 1.70 -13.42
C PHE A 20 4.06 2.30 -12.19
N ILE A 21 5.19 1.73 -11.79
CA ILE A 21 6.03 2.25 -10.70
C ILE A 21 6.52 3.66 -11.04
N LEU A 22 6.96 3.88 -12.28
CA LEU A 22 7.42 5.18 -12.75
C LEU A 22 6.27 6.20 -12.79
N LEU A 23 5.07 5.79 -13.18
CA LEU A 23 3.87 6.66 -13.19
C LEU A 23 3.47 7.05 -11.77
N CYS A 24 3.40 6.09 -10.83
CA CYS A 24 3.15 6.35 -9.42
C CYS A 24 4.23 7.26 -8.83
N TYR A 25 5.50 7.02 -9.13
CA TYR A 25 6.61 7.86 -8.70
C TYR A 25 6.52 9.28 -9.27
N THR A 26 6.18 9.42 -10.56
CA THR A 26 6.04 10.72 -11.21
C THR A 26 4.87 11.52 -10.61
N PHE A 27 3.75 10.86 -10.32
CA PHE A 27 2.59 11.45 -9.67
C PHE A 27 2.93 11.91 -8.25
N VAL A 28 3.57 11.06 -7.45
CA VAL A 28 4.02 11.40 -6.10
C VAL A 28 5.08 12.50 -6.14
N LYS A 29 6.01 12.46 -7.11
CA LYS A 29 7.01 13.52 -7.31
C LYS A 29 6.38 14.86 -7.71
N ALA A 30 5.29 14.86 -8.48
CA ALA A 30 4.54 16.07 -8.81
C ALA A 30 3.86 16.68 -7.58
N ILE A 31 3.36 15.83 -6.66
CA ILE A 31 2.82 16.26 -5.37
C ILE A 31 3.93 16.85 -4.49
N ILE A 32 5.10 16.20 -4.41
CA ILE A 32 6.23 16.60 -3.57
C ILE A 32 6.88 17.89 -4.07
N LYS A 33 6.98 18.10 -5.40
CA LYS A 33 7.70 19.24 -6.00
C LYS A 33 7.04 20.61 -5.73
N ARG A 34 5.82 20.62 -5.20
CA ARG A 34 5.04 21.86 -5.01
C ARG A 34 5.27 22.59 -3.69
N GLU A 35 6.06 22.05 -2.74
CA GLU A 35 6.08 22.64 -1.40
C GLU A 35 7.46 22.68 -0.71
N ASN A 36 7.93 23.90 -0.43
CA ASN A 36 8.95 24.22 0.56
C ASN A 36 8.30 24.34 1.96
N SER A 37 7.79 23.25 2.55
CA SER A 37 7.18 23.29 3.86
C SER A 37 7.96 22.39 4.83
N HIS A 38 8.30 22.95 6.01
CA HIS A 38 8.88 22.21 7.14
C HIS A 38 7.85 21.26 7.82
N MET A 39 6.62 21.17 7.30
CA MET A 39 5.58 20.31 7.83
C MET A 39 5.88 18.84 7.53
N LYS A 40 5.64 17.96 8.51
CA LYS A 40 5.66 16.51 8.30
C LYS A 40 4.61 16.08 7.28
N LYS A 41 4.90 15.01 6.57
CA LYS A 41 4.02 14.48 5.51
C LYS A 41 3.67 13.03 5.81
N ILE A 42 2.38 12.73 5.75
CA ILE A 42 1.84 11.39 5.94
C ILE A 42 1.28 10.93 4.61
N TYR A 43 1.74 9.77 4.14
CA TYR A 43 1.28 9.15 2.90
C TYR A 43 0.53 7.87 3.25
N LEU A 44 -0.80 7.88 3.07
CA LEU A 44 -1.67 6.72 3.24
C LEU A 44 -1.88 6.09 1.86
N ILE A 45 -1.32 4.90 1.66
CA ILE A 45 -1.35 4.19 0.37
C ILE A 45 -2.31 3.02 0.48
N GLY A 46 -3.49 3.16 -0.09
CA GLY A 46 -4.54 2.16 -0.18
C GLY A 46 -4.53 1.40 -1.51
N GLY A 47 -5.42 0.43 -1.61
CA GLY A 47 -5.67 -0.34 -2.84
C GLY A 47 -5.80 -1.83 -2.58
N ALA A 48 -6.27 -2.57 -3.58
CA ALA A 48 -6.50 -4.01 -3.51
C ALA A 48 -5.22 -4.79 -3.17
N MET A 49 -5.39 -5.99 -2.66
CA MET A 49 -4.29 -6.93 -2.44
C MET A 49 -3.60 -7.26 -3.79
N GLY A 50 -2.28 -7.37 -3.80
CA GLY A 50 -1.52 -7.66 -5.04
C GLY A 50 -1.29 -6.45 -5.96
N VAL A 51 -1.90 -5.29 -5.72
CA VAL A 51 -1.76 -4.10 -6.57
C VAL A 51 -0.35 -3.48 -6.54
N GLY A 52 0.45 -3.77 -5.51
CA GLY A 52 1.83 -3.28 -5.38
C GLY A 52 2.03 -2.17 -4.33
N LYS A 53 1.15 -2.04 -3.34
CA LYS A 53 1.23 -1.04 -2.26
C LYS A 53 2.60 -1.03 -1.57
N THR A 54 3.02 -2.17 -1.05
CA THR A 54 4.29 -2.33 -0.33
C THR A 54 5.49 -1.98 -1.22
N THR A 55 5.45 -2.36 -2.51
CA THR A 55 6.51 -2.02 -3.47
C THR A 55 6.63 -0.51 -3.66
N VAL A 56 5.51 0.18 -3.91
CA VAL A 56 5.47 1.63 -4.06
C VAL A 56 5.95 2.33 -2.79
N ALA A 57 5.46 1.88 -1.62
CA ALA A 57 5.84 2.44 -0.32
C ALA A 57 7.35 2.30 -0.04
N GLN A 58 7.95 1.15 -0.35
CA GLN A 58 9.38 0.91 -0.21
C GLN A 58 10.22 1.81 -1.15
N ILE A 59 9.76 2.03 -2.38
CA ILE A 59 10.41 2.95 -3.30
C ILE A 59 10.33 4.38 -2.77
N LEU A 60 9.17 4.82 -2.29
CA LEU A 60 9.00 6.14 -1.68
C LEU A 60 9.93 6.33 -0.49
N LYS A 61 10.02 5.33 0.39
CA LYS A 61 10.92 5.35 1.55
C LYS A 61 12.37 5.63 1.14
N THR A 62 12.83 5.08 0.02
CA THR A 62 14.22 5.29 -0.45
C THR A 62 14.43 6.61 -1.19
N LYS A 63 13.35 7.24 -1.66
CA LYS A 63 13.39 8.47 -2.45
C LYS A 63 13.11 9.75 -1.65
N LEU A 64 12.43 9.61 -0.52
CA LEU A 64 12.14 10.70 0.39
C LEU A 64 13.20 10.74 1.50
N SER A 65 13.66 11.94 1.85
CA SER A 65 14.58 12.13 2.98
C SER A 65 13.84 11.89 4.30
N ASN A 66 14.58 11.43 5.33
CA ASN A 66 14.07 11.29 6.69
C ASN A 66 12.69 10.57 6.71
N SER A 67 12.60 9.43 6.03
CA SER A 67 11.36 8.70 5.86
C SER A 67 11.29 7.44 6.72
N VAL A 68 10.10 7.10 7.19
CA VAL A 68 9.75 5.84 7.86
C VAL A 68 8.60 5.18 7.13
N PHE A 69 8.57 3.86 7.12
CA PHE A 69 7.54 3.05 6.48
C PHE A 69 6.93 2.05 7.46
N LEU A 70 5.61 1.95 7.41
CA LEU A 70 4.81 0.95 8.12
C LEU A 70 3.89 0.24 7.13
N ASP A 71 3.89 -1.09 7.14
CA ASP A 71 2.86 -1.90 6.51
C ASP A 71 1.83 -2.31 7.58
N GLY A 72 0.54 -2.07 7.33
CA GLY A 72 -0.52 -2.39 8.27
C GLY A 72 -0.62 -3.88 8.58
N ASP A 73 -0.22 -4.74 7.64
CA ASP A 73 -0.22 -6.19 7.84
C ASP A 73 0.77 -6.62 8.94
N TRP A 74 1.83 -5.85 9.20
CA TRP A 74 2.77 -6.13 10.29
C TRP A 74 2.19 -5.86 11.70
N CYS A 75 1.05 -5.17 11.78
CA CYS A 75 0.44 -4.79 13.05
C CYS A 75 -0.44 -5.90 13.65
N TRP A 76 -0.67 -7.00 12.93
CA TRP A 76 -1.48 -8.13 13.37
C TRP A 76 -1.12 -9.45 12.68
N ASP A 77 0.13 -9.68 12.39
CA ASP A 77 0.64 -10.94 11.86
C ASP A 77 0.47 -12.05 12.91
N SER A 78 -0.35 -13.06 12.62
CA SER A 78 -0.72 -14.12 13.55
C SER A 78 -1.01 -15.46 12.86
N ASP A 79 -0.79 -16.56 13.58
CA ASP A 79 -1.12 -17.91 13.14
C ASP A 79 -1.93 -18.65 14.24
N PRO A 80 -3.17 -19.11 13.96
CA PRO A 80 -3.94 -18.84 12.76
C PRO A 80 -4.37 -17.38 12.66
N PHE A 81 -4.47 -16.85 11.42
CA PHE A 81 -4.96 -15.50 11.20
C PHE A 81 -6.46 -15.42 11.52
N GLN A 82 -6.82 -14.50 12.42
CA GLN A 82 -8.19 -14.36 12.91
C GLN A 82 -8.70 -12.93 12.69
N VAL A 83 -9.88 -12.82 12.06
CA VAL A 83 -10.58 -11.56 11.84
C VAL A 83 -11.85 -11.55 12.67
N THR A 84 -11.82 -10.90 13.82
CA THR A 84 -12.94 -10.69 14.73
C THR A 84 -13.11 -9.18 14.97
N GLU A 85 -14.22 -8.77 15.58
CA GLU A 85 -14.39 -7.36 15.93
C GLU A 85 -13.28 -6.88 16.92
N GLU A 86 -12.87 -7.74 17.82
CA GLU A 86 -11.78 -7.45 18.75
C GLU A 86 -10.44 -7.25 18.02
N THR A 87 -10.07 -8.15 17.09
CA THR A 87 -8.83 -8.02 16.33
C THR A 87 -8.83 -6.85 15.36
N LYS A 88 -10.00 -6.47 14.82
CA LYS A 88 -10.15 -5.25 14.02
C LYS A 88 -9.88 -3.99 14.83
N ILE A 89 -10.43 -3.90 16.04
CA ILE A 89 -10.16 -2.76 16.95
C ILE A 89 -8.67 -2.74 17.33
N MET A 90 -8.14 -3.88 17.72
CA MET A 90 -6.73 -4.02 18.10
C MET A 90 -5.78 -3.57 16.98
N VAL A 91 -6.01 -3.97 15.73
CA VAL A 91 -5.12 -3.61 14.62
C VAL A 91 -5.14 -2.11 14.35
N ILE A 92 -6.31 -1.47 14.41
CA ILE A 92 -6.42 -0.01 14.24
C ILE A 92 -5.70 0.72 15.38
N ASP A 93 -5.81 0.24 16.62
CA ASP A 93 -5.10 0.81 17.77
C ASP A 93 -3.58 0.66 17.60
N ASN A 94 -3.09 -0.52 17.19
CA ASN A 94 -1.67 -0.76 16.92
C ASN A 94 -1.14 0.18 15.82
N ILE A 95 -1.85 0.28 14.69
CA ILE A 95 -1.51 1.16 13.57
C ILE A 95 -1.43 2.62 14.05
N SER A 96 -2.47 3.08 14.74
CA SER A 96 -2.57 4.46 15.19
C SER A 96 -1.47 4.81 16.21
N HIS A 97 -1.15 3.89 17.12
CA HIS A 97 -0.08 4.06 18.07
C HIS A 97 1.29 4.19 17.39
N LEU A 98 1.59 3.30 16.45
CA LEU A 98 2.86 3.35 15.71
C LEU A 98 2.98 4.61 14.86
N LEU A 99 1.91 4.99 14.15
CA LEU A 99 1.92 6.21 13.33
C LEU A 99 2.10 7.47 14.18
N ASN A 100 1.44 7.56 15.36
CA ASN A 100 1.64 8.69 16.28
C ASN A 100 3.06 8.75 16.80
N ASN A 101 3.69 7.62 17.12
CA ASN A 101 5.09 7.58 17.51
C ASN A 101 6.01 8.14 16.42
N PHE A 102 5.73 7.84 15.14
CA PHE A 102 6.49 8.42 14.02
C PHE A 102 6.21 9.91 13.82
N ILE A 103 4.95 10.35 14.00
CA ILE A 103 4.57 11.76 13.96
C ILE A 103 5.32 12.57 15.01
N HIS A 104 5.44 12.06 16.22
CA HIS A 104 6.13 12.74 17.32
C HIS A 104 7.67 12.63 17.24
N CYS A 105 8.20 11.68 16.46
CA CYS A 105 9.65 11.51 16.32
C CYS A 105 10.26 12.57 15.40
N SER A 106 11.18 13.38 15.94
CA SER A 106 11.85 14.44 15.17
C SER A 106 12.77 13.95 14.05
N ALA A 107 13.12 12.66 14.05
CA ALA A 107 13.98 12.07 13.00
C ALA A 107 13.28 11.89 11.66
N TYR A 108 11.94 11.93 11.62
CA TYR A 108 11.16 11.64 10.43
C TYR A 108 10.37 12.85 9.95
N ASP A 109 10.52 13.18 8.67
CA ASP A 109 9.74 14.21 7.97
C ASP A 109 8.65 13.59 7.10
N ASN A 110 8.85 12.33 6.66
CA ASN A 110 7.97 11.62 5.76
C ASN A 110 7.56 10.27 6.36
N ILE A 111 6.28 10.10 6.62
CA ILE A 111 5.68 8.90 7.20
C ILE A 111 4.87 8.22 6.12
N ILE A 112 5.25 7.00 5.75
CA ILE A 112 4.63 6.24 4.68
C ILE A 112 3.92 5.05 5.32
N PHE A 113 2.63 4.94 5.07
CA PHE A 113 1.81 3.84 5.55
C PHE A 113 1.08 3.20 4.38
N CYS A 114 1.09 1.88 4.30
CA CYS A 114 0.27 1.17 3.34
C CYS A 114 -0.55 0.06 4.01
N TRP A 115 -1.79 -0.09 3.54
CA TRP A 115 -2.69 -1.15 3.99
C TRP A 115 -3.85 -1.36 3.02
N VAL A 116 -4.70 -2.37 3.28
CA VAL A 116 -5.95 -2.59 2.53
C VAL A 116 -7.01 -1.61 3.06
N MET A 117 -7.02 -0.40 2.53
CA MET A 117 -7.97 0.66 2.87
C MET A 117 -8.98 0.81 1.72
N HIS A 118 -9.91 -0.12 1.61
CA HIS A 118 -10.91 -0.19 0.53
C HIS A 118 -12.19 0.59 0.85
N GLU A 119 -12.39 0.99 2.10
CA GLU A 119 -13.51 1.82 2.54
C GLU A 119 -13.00 3.13 3.12
N GLN A 120 -13.69 4.23 2.83
CA GLN A 120 -13.35 5.55 3.36
C GLN A 120 -13.38 5.58 4.89
N SER A 121 -14.31 4.83 5.49
CA SER A 121 -14.45 4.70 6.96
C SER A 121 -13.17 4.20 7.65
N ILE A 122 -12.39 3.33 7.00
CA ILE A 122 -11.11 2.85 7.54
C ILE A 122 -10.09 3.99 7.58
N ILE A 123 -10.04 4.79 6.52
CA ILE A 123 -9.14 5.95 6.45
C ILE A 123 -9.54 6.99 7.50
N ASP A 124 -10.83 7.27 7.62
CA ASP A 124 -11.38 8.25 8.56
C ASP A 124 -11.14 7.80 10.02
N ASP A 125 -11.30 6.51 10.34
CA ASP A 125 -11.03 5.97 11.68
C ASP A 125 -9.55 6.12 12.03
N ILE A 126 -8.64 5.73 11.13
CA ILE A 126 -7.20 5.91 11.34
C ILE A 126 -6.89 7.40 11.55
N LEU A 127 -7.33 8.29 10.65
CA LEU A 127 -7.04 9.72 10.75
C LEU A 127 -7.61 10.35 12.02
N SER A 128 -8.78 9.91 12.47
CA SER A 128 -9.39 10.43 13.71
C SER A 128 -8.54 10.19 14.96
N ARG A 129 -7.67 9.19 14.92
CA ARG A 129 -6.80 8.77 16.03
C ARG A 129 -5.37 9.32 15.93
N LEU A 130 -5.04 10.03 14.83
CA LEU A 130 -3.71 10.58 14.61
C LEU A 130 -3.59 12.04 15.03
N ASP A 131 -2.46 12.40 15.65
CA ASP A 131 -2.08 13.77 15.96
C ASP A 131 -1.51 14.50 14.72
N HIS A 132 -2.32 14.55 13.65
CA HIS A 132 -1.89 15.00 12.33
C HIS A 132 -2.15 16.48 12.03
N LYS A 133 -2.56 17.30 13.02
CA LYS A 133 -2.93 18.72 12.83
C LYS A 133 -1.84 19.56 12.15
N ASP A 134 -0.57 19.27 12.49
CA ASP A 134 0.60 19.93 11.92
C ASP A 134 1.28 19.10 10.82
N CYS A 135 0.55 18.16 10.25
CA CYS A 135 1.03 17.30 9.18
C CYS A 135 0.24 17.52 7.90
N LYS A 136 0.89 17.33 6.75
CA LYS A 136 0.20 17.25 5.49
C LYS A 136 -0.12 15.79 5.15
N VAL A 137 -1.39 15.46 4.98
CA VAL A 137 -1.86 14.11 4.69
C VAL A 137 -2.13 13.95 3.19
N TYR A 138 -1.60 12.87 2.62
CA TYR A 138 -1.85 12.46 1.24
C TYR A 138 -2.47 11.06 1.25
N CYS A 139 -3.70 10.94 0.76
CA CYS A 139 -4.37 9.67 0.55
C CYS A 139 -4.22 9.28 -0.92
N VAL A 140 -3.65 8.11 -1.18
CA VAL A 140 -3.37 7.59 -2.52
C VAL A 140 -3.95 6.20 -2.65
N SER A 141 -4.89 6.00 -3.57
CA SER A 141 -5.39 4.68 -3.93
C SER A 141 -4.69 4.15 -5.17
N LEU A 142 -4.06 2.99 -5.04
CA LEU A 142 -3.48 2.28 -6.18
C LEU A 142 -4.56 1.43 -6.84
N VAL A 143 -4.76 1.65 -8.12
CA VAL A 143 -5.68 0.88 -8.95
C VAL A 143 -4.91 0.12 -10.03
N CYS A 144 -5.39 -1.05 -10.39
CA CYS A 144 -4.82 -1.89 -11.42
C CYS A 144 -5.96 -2.50 -12.24
N ASP A 145 -5.71 -2.74 -13.51
CA ASP A 145 -6.64 -3.49 -14.34
C ASP A 145 -6.92 -4.88 -13.73
N PRO A 146 -8.20 -5.32 -13.65
CA PRO A 146 -8.58 -6.60 -13.03
C PRO A 146 -7.86 -7.81 -13.62
N ASP A 147 -7.67 -7.84 -14.94
CA ASP A 147 -7.02 -8.96 -15.62
C ASP A 147 -5.52 -9.01 -15.26
N VAL A 148 -4.87 -7.84 -15.19
CA VAL A 148 -3.47 -7.72 -14.76
C VAL A 148 -3.31 -8.11 -13.29
N LEU A 149 -4.26 -7.73 -12.43
CA LEU A 149 -4.25 -8.10 -11.01
C LEU A 149 -4.41 -9.61 -10.83
N SER A 150 -5.37 -10.22 -11.54
CA SER A 150 -5.63 -11.66 -11.50
C SER A 150 -4.43 -12.48 -11.96
N GLU A 151 -3.75 -12.04 -13.01
CA GLU A 151 -2.53 -12.69 -13.51
C GLU A 151 -1.37 -12.62 -12.50
N ARG A 152 -1.19 -11.49 -11.80
CA ARG A 152 -0.19 -11.34 -10.74
C ARG A 152 -0.46 -12.27 -9.57
N LEU A 153 -1.71 -12.31 -9.10
CA LEU A 153 -2.11 -13.17 -7.99
C LEU A 153 -1.93 -14.67 -8.33
N ARG A 154 -2.24 -15.06 -9.56
CA ARG A 154 -2.01 -16.43 -10.03
C ARG A 154 -0.52 -16.80 -9.98
N LYS A 155 0.35 -15.90 -10.43
CA LYS A 155 1.81 -16.11 -10.34
C LYS A 155 2.32 -16.18 -8.91
N ASP A 156 1.80 -15.34 -8.01
CA ASP A 156 2.15 -15.37 -6.58
C ASP A 156 1.76 -16.74 -5.96
N ILE A 157 0.61 -17.31 -6.35
CA ILE A 157 0.15 -18.62 -5.92
C ILE A 157 1.06 -19.72 -6.49
N GLU A 158 1.36 -19.70 -7.78
CA GLU A 158 2.24 -20.67 -8.45
C GLU A 158 3.65 -20.70 -7.83
N GLN A 159 4.12 -19.55 -7.33
CA GLN A 159 5.42 -19.41 -6.64
C GLN A 159 5.34 -19.72 -5.13
N GLY A 160 4.17 -20.10 -4.61
CA GLY A 160 3.96 -20.40 -3.20
C GLY A 160 4.03 -19.18 -2.27
N VAL A 161 3.98 -17.98 -2.82
CA VAL A 161 3.98 -16.73 -2.04
C VAL A 161 2.62 -16.49 -1.39
N ARG A 162 1.54 -17.04 -1.97
CA ARG A 162 0.16 -16.88 -1.50
C ARG A 162 -0.63 -18.15 -1.58
N LEU A 163 -1.66 -18.25 -0.73
CA LEU A 163 -2.61 -19.36 -0.76
C LEU A 163 -3.67 -19.15 -1.87
N PRO A 164 -4.19 -20.25 -2.48
CA PRO A 164 -5.21 -20.17 -3.54
C PRO A 164 -6.49 -19.44 -3.14
N SER A 165 -6.90 -19.51 -1.87
CA SER A 165 -8.09 -18.83 -1.32
C SER A 165 -8.11 -17.31 -1.47
N ILE A 166 -6.95 -16.72 -1.78
CA ILE A 166 -6.81 -15.26 -1.92
C ILE A 166 -7.58 -14.69 -3.12
N ILE A 167 -7.80 -15.48 -4.17
CA ILE A 167 -8.51 -15.05 -5.39
C ILE A 167 -9.95 -14.63 -5.07
N GLU A 168 -10.63 -15.38 -4.20
CA GLU A 168 -12.00 -15.07 -3.78
C GLU A 168 -12.07 -13.76 -2.99
N THR A 169 -11.11 -13.54 -2.10
CA THR A 169 -11.01 -12.32 -1.27
C THR A 169 -10.79 -11.07 -2.12
N VAL A 170 -9.96 -11.16 -3.16
CA VAL A 170 -9.64 -10.01 -4.02
C VAL A 170 -10.80 -9.65 -4.93
N SER A 171 -11.54 -10.62 -5.45
CA SER A 171 -12.74 -10.37 -6.24
C SER A 171 -13.77 -9.54 -5.46
N TYR A 172 -13.93 -9.82 -4.17
CA TYR A 172 -14.84 -9.10 -3.29
C TYR A 172 -14.38 -7.65 -3.01
N THR A 173 -13.10 -7.44 -2.72
CA THR A 173 -12.55 -6.11 -2.42
C THR A 173 -12.44 -5.21 -3.64
N HIS A 174 -12.24 -5.80 -4.82
CA HIS A 174 -12.14 -5.03 -6.07
C HIS A 174 -13.49 -4.51 -6.55
N LEU A 175 -14.56 -5.28 -6.38
CA LEU A 175 -15.92 -4.86 -6.74
C LEU A 175 -16.40 -3.69 -5.87
N ARG A 176 -16.07 -3.66 -4.58
CA ARG A 176 -16.46 -2.55 -3.68
C ARG A 176 -15.67 -1.26 -3.86
N ALA A 177 -14.48 -1.32 -4.41
CA ALA A 177 -13.66 -0.11 -4.65
C ALA A 177 -14.17 0.73 -5.84
N HIS A 178 -15.16 0.26 -6.59
CA HIS A 178 -15.76 0.92 -7.74
C HIS A 178 -17.22 1.34 -7.53
N GLU A 179 -17.83 1.08 -6.36
CA GLU A 179 -19.10 1.64 -5.91
C GLU A 179 -18.88 2.92 -5.09
#